data_b010eddab423a040da83ac46fb227872
#
_entry.id   b010eddab423a040da83ac46fb227872
#
_cell.length_a   1.000
_cell.length_b   1.000
_cell.length_c   1.000
_cell.angle_alpha   90.00
_cell.angle_beta   90.00
_cell.angle_gamma   90.00
#
_symmetry.space_group_name_H-M   'P 1'
#
loop_
_entity.id
_entity.type
_entity.pdbx_description
1 polymer ?
#
loop_
_entity_poly.entity_id
_entity_poly.type
_entity_poly.pdbx_seq_one_letter_code
_entity_poly.pdbx_strand_id
1 'polypeptide(L)'
;MVNKQKIELVAKITIGRESDNNVIVDNKLASRHHAVIQKIREAYFIKDEKSTNGTFVNGRKIPEGKYFRLYLGDKITIGTATLVIS
;
A
#
# COMPACT_ATOMS: atom_id res chain seq x y z
N MET A 1 -0.67 17.24 -4.93
CA MET A 1 0.00 17.12 -3.63
C MET A 1 0.43 15.69 -3.40
N VAL A 2 1.65 15.54 -3.01
CA VAL A 2 2.13 14.23 -2.62
C VAL A 2 1.62 13.96 -1.21
N ASN A 3 0.77 12.97 -1.06
CA ASN A 3 0.30 12.59 0.23
C ASN A 3 1.31 11.66 0.86
N LYS A 4 2.22 12.26 1.61
CA LYS A 4 3.10 11.48 2.46
C LYS A 4 2.35 11.16 3.73
N GLN A 5 1.74 10.01 3.77
CA GLN A 5 1.10 9.54 4.97
C GLN A 5 2.02 8.57 5.70
N LYS A 6 2.11 8.76 6.99
CA LYS A 6 2.71 7.76 7.85
C LYS A 6 1.69 6.67 8.10
N ILE A 7 2.10 5.44 7.90
CA ILE A 7 1.26 4.30 8.21
C ILE A 7 1.73 3.73 9.53
N GLU A 8 0.85 3.79 10.51
CA GLU A 8 1.08 3.11 11.77
C GLU A 8 0.78 1.64 11.56
N LEU A 9 1.80 0.79 11.69
CA LEU A 9 1.65 -0.61 11.35
C LEU A 9 0.90 -1.36 12.44
N VAL A 10 -0.31 -1.77 12.11
CA VAL A 10 -1.13 -2.69 12.89
C VAL A 10 -1.21 -4.02 12.15
N ALA A 11 -1.95 -4.99 12.70
CA ALA A 11 -1.97 -6.34 12.15
C ALA A 11 -2.39 -6.40 10.67
N LYS A 12 -3.32 -5.52 10.28
CA LYS A 12 -3.80 -5.48 8.89
C LYS A 12 -4.21 -4.06 8.54
N ILE A 13 -3.78 -3.60 7.37
CA ILE A 13 -4.12 -2.27 6.87
C ILE A 13 -4.56 -2.40 5.43
N THR A 14 -5.78 -1.97 5.14
CA THR A 14 -6.30 -1.95 3.78
C THR A 14 -6.07 -0.59 3.17
N ILE A 15 -5.72 -0.56 1.88
CA ILE A 15 -5.39 0.67 1.16
C ILE A 15 -6.19 0.71 -0.14
N GLY A 16 -6.84 1.82 -0.39
CA GLY A 16 -7.57 1.98 -1.63
C GLY A 16 -8.37 3.26 -1.69
N ARG A 17 -9.10 3.43 -2.78
CA ARG A 17 -9.87 4.64 -3.04
C ARG A 17 -11.19 4.68 -2.28
N GLU A 18 -11.76 3.52 -1.98
CA GLU A 18 -13.03 3.44 -1.25
C GLU A 18 -12.88 3.84 0.21
N SER A 19 -13.94 4.42 0.76
CA SER A 19 -13.92 4.95 2.12
C SER A 19 -13.86 3.89 3.22
N ASP A 20 -14.09 2.64 2.89
CA ASP A 20 -13.99 1.54 3.85
C ASP A 20 -12.56 1.06 4.11
N ASN A 21 -11.59 1.62 3.38
CA ASN A 21 -10.19 1.28 3.59
C ASN A 21 -9.63 1.99 4.83
N ASN A 22 -8.65 1.36 5.47
CA ASN A 22 -7.94 2.00 6.59
C ASN A 22 -7.13 3.21 6.11
N VAL A 23 -6.49 3.08 4.96
CA VAL A 23 -5.80 4.19 4.30
C VAL A 23 -6.54 4.50 3.01
N ILE A 24 -7.11 5.67 2.95
CA ILE A 24 -7.86 6.10 1.77
C ILE A 24 -6.93 6.88 0.86
N VAL A 25 -6.79 6.39 -0.36
CA VAL A 25 -6.00 7.07 -1.40
C VAL A 25 -6.98 7.75 -2.36
N ASP A 26 -7.12 9.05 -2.20
CA ASP A 26 -8.03 9.85 -3.03
C ASP A 26 -7.35 10.17 -4.35
N ASN A 27 -7.31 9.17 -5.22
CA ASN A 27 -6.59 9.24 -6.48
C ASN A 27 -7.30 8.34 -7.49
N LYS A 28 -7.60 8.88 -8.67
CA LYS A 28 -8.31 8.14 -9.70
C LYS A 28 -7.54 6.92 -10.20
N LEU A 29 -6.22 6.93 -10.05
CA LEU A 29 -5.38 5.81 -10.45
C LEU A 29 -5.36 4.68 -9.43
N ALA A 30 -5.88 4.94 -8.23
CA ALA A 30 -6.00 3.90 -7.21
C ALA A 30 -7.27 3.09 -7.44
N SER A 31 -7.15 1.79 -7.29
CA SER A 31 -8.32 0.90 -7.31
C SER A 31 -9.08 1.05 -6.00
N ARG A 32 -10.36 0.66 -5.99
CA ARG A 32 -11.20 0.78 -4.79
C ARG A 32 -10.58 0.07 -3.60
N HIS A 33 -10.12 -1.18 -3.82
CA HIS A 33 -9.35 -1.96 -2.85
C HIS A 33 -8.04 -2.30 -3.56
N HIS A 34 -6.99 -1.53 -3.28
CA HIS A 34 -5.79 -1.54 -4.09
C HIS A 34 -4.73 -2.49 -3.55
N ALA A 35 -4.50 -2.44 -2.26
CA ALA A 35 -3.47 -3.24 -1.62
C ALA A 35 -3.80 -3.48 -0.17
N VAL A 36 -3.15 -4.47 0.43
CA VAL A 36 -3.28 -4.75 1.85
C VAL A 36 -1.91 -4.97 2.45
N ILE A 37 -1.68 -4.37 3.61
CA ILE A 37 -0.49 -4.62 4.41
C ILE A 37 -0.88 -5.55 5.53
N GLN A 38 -0.11 -6.59 5.74
CA GLN A 38 -0.41 -7.57 6.77
C GLN A 38 0.85 -7.94 7.54
N LYS A 39 0.70 -8.02 8.86
CA LYS A 39 1.74 -8.51 9.73
C LYS A 39 1.69 -10.04 9.73
N ILE A 40 2.80 -10.65 9.38
CA ILE A 40 2.97 -12.10 9.41
C ILE A 40 4.18 -12.38 10.31
N ARG A 41 3.92 -12.92 11.50
CA ARG A 41 4.95 -13.09 12.54
C ARG A 41 5.55 -11.73 12.90
N GLU A 42 6.86 -11.57 12.77
CA GLU A 42 7.55 -10.35 13.15
C GLU A 42 7.74 -9.36 11.99
N ALA A 43 7.18 -9.68 10.82
CA ALA A 43 7.42 -8.91 9.63
C ALA A 43 6.12 -8.38 9.03
N TYR A 44 6.22 -7.32 8.24
CA TYR A 44 5.10 -6.75 7.50
C TYR A 44 5.27 -6.99 6.03
N PHE A 45 4.16 -7.28 5.37
CA PHE A 45 4.12 -7.58 3.94
C PHE A 45 3.00 -6.81 3.29
N ILE A 46 3.21 -6.41 2.05
CA ILE A 46 2.18 -5.79 1.23
C ILE A 46 1.82 -6.71 0.07
N LYS A 47 0.53 -6.76 -0.24
CA LYS A 47 0.03 -7.53 -1.36
C LYS A 47 -0.83 -6.63 -2.22
N ASP A 48 -0.56 -6.60 -3.52
CA ASP A 48 -1.41 -5.91 -4.48
C ASP A 48 -2.66 -6.75 -4.72
N GLU A 49 -3.82 -6.14 -4.56
CA GLU A 49 -5.12 -6.81 -4.68
C GLU A 49 -5.65 -6.72 -6.12
N LYS A 50 -4.83 -7.10 -7.09
CA LYS A 50 -5.18 -7.06 -8.51
C LYS A 50 -5.58 -5.65 -8.94
N SER A 51 -4.78 -4.67 -8.54
CA SER A 51 -5.05 -3.28 -8.88
C SER A 51 -4.87 -3.04 -10.37
N THR A 52 -5.58 -2.04 -10.90
CA THR A 52 -5.51 -1.72 -12.32
C THR A 52 -4.14 -1.18 -12.72
N ASN A 53 -3.56 -0.31 -11.88
CA ASN A 53 -2.32 0.38 -12.23
C ASN A 53 -1.08 -0.10 -11.48
N GLY A 54 -1.25 -1.04 -10.56
CA GLY A 54 -0.15 -1.62 -9.82
C GLY A 54 0.20 -0.89 -8.54
N THR A 55 0.98 -1.57 -7.72
CA THR A 55 1.54 -1.06 -6.47
C THR A 55 3.05 -1.09 -6.59
N PHE A 56 3.69 0.00 -6.20
CA PHE A 56 5.15 0.14 -6.31
C PHE A 56 5.75 0.32 -4.92
N VAL A 57 6.87 -0.35 -4.68
CA VAL A 57 7.64 -0.19 -3.45
C VAL A 57 9.03 0.27 -3.84
N ASN A 58 9.41 1.47 -3.39
CA ASN A 58 10.68 2.11 -3.73
C ASN A 58 10.92 2.17 -5.24
N GLY A 59 9.85 2.45 -5.99
CA GLY A 59 9.91 2.57 -7.44
C GLY A 59 9.80 1.26 -8.21
N ARG A 60 9.68 0.13 -7.52
CA ARG A 60 9.53 -1.19 -8.13
C ARG A 60 8.11 -1.67 -8.06
N LYS A 61 7.56 -2.08 -9.18
CA LYS A 61 6.25 -2.70 -9.20
C LYS A 61 6.32 -4.08 -8.54
N ILE A 62 5.48 -4.29 -7.53
CA ILE A 62 5.44 -5.59 -6.86
C ILE A 62 4.54 -6.56 -7.63
N PRO A 63 4.78 -7.88 -7.48
CA PRO A 63 3.93 -8.88 -8.13
C PRO A 63 2.50 -8.81 -7.61
N GLU A 64 1.55 -8.95 -8.50
CA GLU A 64 0.14 -8.98 -8.16
C GLU A 64 -0.20 -10.24 -7.37
N GLY A 65 -0.96 -10.08 -6.30
CA GLY A 65 -1.48 -11.21 -5.53
C GLY A 65 -0.45 -11.96 -4.69
N LYS A 66 0.76 -11.42 -4.56
CA LYS A 66 1.81 -12.04 -3.75
C LYS A 66 2.28 -11.09 -2.67
N TYR A 67 2.63 -11.64 -1.51
CA TYR A 67 3.17 -10.83 -0.42
C TYR A 67 4.60 -10.40 -0.72
N PHE A 68 4.86 -9.12 -0.50
CA PHE A 68 6.17 -8.50 -0.67
C PHE A 68 6.60 -7.90 0.67
N ARG A 69 7.78 -8.25 1.14
CA ARG A 69 8.28 -7.81 2.44
C ARG A 69 8.49 -6.30 2.49
N LEU A 70 8.01 -5.67 3.56
CA LEU A 70 8.20 -4.25 3.82
C LEU A 70 9.19 -4.03 4.95
N TYR A 71 9.94 -2.93 4.87
CA TYR A 71 10.86 -2.49 5.90
C TYR A 71 10.57 -1.03 6.24
N LEU A 72 11.00 -0.63 7.43
CA LEU A 72 10.84 0.77 7.84
C LEU A 72 11.53 1.68 6.83
N GLY A 73 10.85 2.76 6.47
CA GLY A 73 11.35 3.71 5.49
C GLY A 73 10.97 3.40 4.05
N ASP A 74 10.39 2.24 3.78
CA ASP A 74 9.94 1.91 2.43
C ASP A 74 8.86 2.88 1.97
N LYS A 75 8.92 3.24 0.70
CA LYS A 75 7.95 4.12 0.05
C LYS A 75 7.05 3.29 -0.84
N ILE A 76 5.75 3.36 -0.55
CA ILE A 76 4.74 2.69 -1.37
C ILE A 76 4.09 3.75 -2.25
N THR A 77 4.08 3.52 -3.56
CA THR A 77 3.45 4.42 -4.52
C THR A 77 2.23 3.76 -5.13
N ILE A 78 1.11 4.46 -5.04
CA ILE A 78 -0.16 4.05 -5.63
C ILE A 78 -0.69 5.25 -6.40
N GLY A 79 -0.68 5.16 -7.73
CA GLY A 79 -0.98 6.30 -8.57
C GLY A 79 0.02 7.42 -8.31
N THR A 80 -0.46 8.58 -7.87
CA THR A 80 0.42 9.71 -7.51
C THR A 80 0.63 9.84 -6.01
N ALA A 81 0.04 8.94 -5.22
CA ALA A 81 0.17 8.99 -3.76
C ALA A 81 1.40 8.20 -3.31
N THR A 82 2.10 8.73 -2.32
CA THR A 82 3.25 8.08 -1.69
C THR A 82 2.96 7.88 -0.22
N LEU A 83 3.13 6.64 0.23
CA LEU A 83 2.97 6.25 1.63
C LEU A 83 4.32 5.80 2.15
N VAL A 84 4.68 6.23 3.34
CA VAL A 84 5.98 5.87 3.94
C VAL A 84 5.75 4.99 5.16
N ILE A 85 6.45 3.88 5.20
CA ILE A 85 6.37 2.95 6.34
C ILE A 85 7.24 3.47 7.48
N SER A 86 6.62 3.61 8.65
CA SER A 86 7.34 4.10 9.82
C SER A 86 7.03 3.31 11.08
#